data_a8ecfcc9dddf971c684ff973ae70b2dd
#
_entry.id   a8ecfcc9dddf971c684ff973ae70b2dd
#
_cell.length_a   1.000
_cell.length_b   1.000
_cell.length_c   1.000
_cell.angle_alpha   90.00
_cell.angle_beta   90.00
_cell.angle_gamma   90.00
#
_symmetry.space_group_name_H-M   'P 1'
#
loop_
_entity.id
_entity.type
_entity.pdbx_description
1 polymer ?
#
loop_
_entity_poly.entity_id
_entity_poly.type
_entity_poly.pdbx_seq_one_letter_code
_entity_poly.pdbx_strand_id
1 'polypeptide(L)'
;MVNVCDIQVMKPLLQEHGFHFSKAKGQNFLIAPWVPQSIAEDAGVDQTAGVLEIGPGIGPLTQQLCLRAEKVCAVELDSRLKPILDLTVGEFSNLEILWEDVLNLDIPALVQEKFPSLRPMACANLPYYITSPILTALLEADCFDSVTVMVQKEVAQRIAAKPGSADYGAFSVFCQYYAQPELLFDVPAHCFLPQPKVTSAVISLKTYGERPWKVENEKTFFRLVRASFAMRRKKLSNGLASGFPELGKTGAAEVIAAAGFDANVRGETLGIPEFARIAAEIDRYITQ
;
A
#
# COMPACT_ATOMS: atom_id res chain seq x y z
N MET A 1 0.69 -18.60 24.48
CA MET A 1 0.20 -17.63 23.43
C MET A 1 -1.32 -17.53 23.46
N VAL A 2 -1.89 -16.35 23.61
CA VAL A 2 -3.34 -16.10 23.62
C VAL A 2 -3.88 -16.19 22.18
N ASN A 3 -4.94 -16.99 21.94
CA ASN A 3 -5.58 -17.07 20.63
C ASN A 3 -6.53 -15.88 20.44
N VAL A 4 -6.02 -14.78 19.92
CA VAL A 4 -6.77 -13.53 19.72
C VAL A 4 -7.78 -13.57 18.55
N CYS A 5 -7.73 -14.61 17.70
CA CYS A 5 -8.76 -14.86 16.70
C CYS A 5 -9.99 -15.57 17.25
N ASP A 6 -9.93 -16.13 18.47
CA ASP A 6 -11.10 -16.71 19.12
C ASP A 6 -11.98 -15.62 19.73
N ILE A 7 -13.20 -15.52 19.25
CA ILE A 7 -14.20 -14.54 19.71
C ILE A 7 -14.51 -14.69 21.22
N GLN A 8 -14.42 -15.93 21.76
CA GLN A 8 -14.67 -16.20 23.18
C GLN A 8 -13.51 -15.69 24.05
N VAL A 9 -12.31 -15.57 23.48
CA VAL A 9 -11.14 -14.99 24.14
C VAL A 9 -11.09 -13.48 23.93
N MET A 10 -11.28 -13.04 22.68
CA MET A 10 -11.13 -11.64 22.30
C MET A 10 -12.17 -10.71 22.97
N LYS A 11 -13.46 -11.10 22.99
CA LYS A 11 -14.51 -10.22 23.55
C LYS A 11 -14.33 -9.94 25.05
N PRO A 12 -14.12 -10.94 25.92
CA PRO A 12 -13.81 -10.70 27.33
C PRO A 12 -12.57 -9.83 27.52
N LEU A 13 -11.50 -10.12 26.77
CA LEU A 13 -10.25 -9.35 26.82
C LEU A 13 -10.48 -7.86 26.53
N LEU A 14 -11.23 -7.55 25.47
CA LEU A 14 -11.56 -6.16 25.11
C LEU A 14 -12.43 -5.50 26.17
N GLN A 15 -13.41 -6.22 26.73
CA GLN A 15 -14.32 -5.72 27.77
C GLN A 15 -13.58 -5.44 29.09
N GLU A 16 -12.71 -6.34 29.52
CA GLU A 16 -11.90 -6.20 30.74
C GLU A 16 -11.01 -4.96 30.70
N HIS A 17 -10.49 -4.64 29.52
CA HIS A 17 -9.67 -3.43 29.30
C HIS A 17 -10.48 -2.19 28.87
N GLY A 18 -11.80 -2.24 28.95
CA GLY A 18 -12.67 -1.09 28.60
C GLY A 18 -12.55 -0.65 27.13
N PHE A 19 -12.11 -1.55 26.24
CA PHE A 19 -11.92 -1.20 24.84
C PHE A 19 -13.23 -1.25 24.07
N HIS A 20 -13.51 -0.15 23.36
CA HIS A 20 -14.66 -0.02 22.48
C HIS A 20 -14.19 0.25 21.05
N PHE A 21 -14.77 -0.47 20.09
CA PHE A 21 -14.45 -0.30 18.67
C PHE A 21 -14.72 1.12 18.20
N SER A 22 -13.76 1.72 17.56
CA SER A 22 -13.90 3.04 16.96
C SER A 22 -14.21 2.92 15.47
N LYS A 23 -15.44 3.31 15.09
CA LYS A 23 -15.80 3.42 13.67
C LYS A 23 -14.93 4.43 12.93
N ALA A 24 -14.54 5.52 13.60
CA ALA A 24 -13.69 6.56 13.02
C ALA A 24 -12.28 6.05 12.70
N LYS A 25 -11.79 5.06 13.47
CA LYS A 25 -10.48 4.42 13.22
C LYS A 25 -10.59 3.19 12.31
N GLY A 26 -11.77 2.87 11.78
CA GLY A 26 -11.97 1.73 10.86
C GLY A 26 -11.55 0.37 11.45
N GLN A 27 -11.63 0.19 12.77
CA GLN A 27 -11.18 -1.01 13.48
C GLN A 27 -12.06 -2.20 13.17
N ASN A 28 -11.51 -3.18 12.44
CA ASN A 28 -12.10 -4.48 12.15
C ASN A 28 -11.04 -5.54 12.49
N PHE A 29 -11.21 -6.24 13.63
CA PHE A 29 -10.24 -7.23 14.07
C PHE A 29 -10.51 -8.60 13.44
N LEU A 30 -9.45 -9.29 13.06
CA LEU A 30 -9.52 -10.62 12.50
C LEU A 30 -9.95 -11.65 13.58
N ILE A 31 -10.94 -12.48 13.20
CA ILE A 31 -11.45 -13.59 14.02
C ILE A 31 -11.31 -14.94 13.33
N ALA A 32 -10.67 -14.98 12.18
CA ALA A 32 -10.38 -16.20 11.42
C ALA A 32 -8.87 -16.47 11.44
N PRO A 33 -8.39 -17.51 12.17
CA PRO A 33 -6.94 -17.74 12.38
C PRO A 33 -6.15 -17.98 11.11
N TRP A 34 -6.79 -18.53 10.07
CA TRP A 34 -6.14 -18.81 8.78
C TRP A 34 -5.68 -17.54 8.07
N VAL A 35 -6.39 -16.39 8.26
CA VAL A 35 -6.07 -15.16 7.56
C VAL A 35 -4.69 -14.61 7.91
N PRO A 36 -4.37 -14.29 9.18
CA PRO A 36 -3.04 -13.80 9.53
C PRO A 36 -1.94 -14.81 9.24
N GLN A 37 -2.24 -16.12 9.37
CA GLN A 37 -1.30 -17.18 9.00
C GLN A 37 -0.98 -17.13 7.51
N SER A 38 -1.98 -17.14 6.62
CA SER A 38 -1.78 -17.05 5.18
C SER A 38 -1.10 -15.75 4.74
N ILE A 39 -1.41 -14.60 5.40
CA ILE A 39 -0.71 -13.35 5.10
C ILE A 39 0.80 -13.51 5.33
N ALA A 40 1.21 -14.04 6.48
CA ALA A 40 2.64 -14.19 6.79
C ALA A 40 3.33 -15.24 5.91
N GLU A 41 2.65 -16.34 5.57
CA GLU A 41 3.14 -17.41 4.70
C GLU A 41 3.29 -16.93 3.25
N ASP A 42 2.23 -16.36 2.67
CA ASP A 42 2.21 -15.94 1.27
C ASP A 42 3.06 -14.66 1.03
N ALA A 43 3.28 -13.85 2.09
CA ALA A 43 4.28 -12.79 2.05
C ALA A 43 5.71 -13.32 1.99
N GLY A 44 5.95 -14.59 2.27
CA GLY A 44 7.27 -15.20 2.30
C GLY A 44 8.12 -14.72 3.49
N VAL A 45 7.49 -14.47 4.64
CA VAL A 45 8.20 -14.09 5.88
C VAL A 45 8.96 -15.29 6.42
N ASP A 46 10.26 -15.11 6.64
CA ASP A 46 11.18 -16.12 7.17
C ASP A 46 12.23 -15.50 8.12
N GLN A 47 13.16 -16.30 8.62
CA GLN A 47 14.20 -15.90 9.56
C GLN A 47 15.25 -14.92 8.97
N THR A 48 15.16 -14.57 7.69
CA THR A 48 15.99 -13.52 7.08
C THR A 48 15.26 -12.17 7.06
N ALA A 49 13.97 -12.14 7.41
CA ALA A 49 13.12 -10.97 7.30
C ALA A 49 13.14 -10.09 8.56
N GLY A 50 13.24 -8.78 8.32
CA GLY A 50 12.83 -7.73 9.25
C GLY A 50 11.49 -7.15 8.79
N VAL A 51 10.44 -7.28 9.59
CA VAL A 51 9.07 -6.92 9.17
C VAL A 51 8.59 -5.66 9.89
N LEU A 52 8.22 -4.64 9.12
CA LEU A 52 7.45 -3.49 9.61
C LEU A 52 5.95 -3.82 9.51
N GLU A 53 5.27 -3.93 10.65
CA GLU A 53 3.82 -4.10 10.71
C GLU A 53 3.14 -2.76 10.96
N ILE A 54 2.09 -2.43 10.18
CA ILE A 54 1.30 -1.22 10.40
C ILE A 54 -0.06 -1.59 10.97
N GLY A 55 -0.37 -1.08 12.18
CA GLY A 55 -1.63 -1.32 12.86
C GLY A 55 -1.79 -2.75 13.34
N PRO A 56 -0.99 -3.22 14.31
CA PRO A 56 -1.09 -4.57 14.88
C PRO A 56 -2.48 -4.86 15.49
N GLY A 57 -3.22 -3.83 15.88
CA GLY A 57 -4.53 -3.98 16.52
C GLY A 57 -4.42 -4.75 17.84
N ILE A 58 -5.00 -5.93 17.90
CA ILE A 58 -4.88 -6.84 19.07
C ILE A 58 -3.85 -7.96 18.86
N GLY A 59 -3.06 -7.90 17.80
CA GLY A 59 -1.90 -8.75 17.57
C GLY A 59 -2.07 -10.02 16.76
N PRO A 60 -3.18 -10.30 16.01
CA PRO A 60 -3.32 -11.57 15.30
C PRO A 60 -2.28 -11.76 14.19
N LEU A 61 -1.98 -10.72 13.41
CA LEU A 61 -0.93 -10.76 12.39
C LEU A 61 0.45 -10.70 13.05
N THR A 62 0.64 -9.85 14.06
CA THR A 62 1.88 -9.73 14.83
C THR A 62 2.38 -11.08 15.33
N GLN A 63 1.48 -11.91 15.92
CA GLN A 63 1.83 -13.26 16.37
C GLN A 63 2.42 -14.12 15.24
N GLN A 64 1.79 -14.09 14.06
CA GLN A 64 2.24 -14.89 12.91
C GLN A 64 3.56 -14.39 12.33
N LEU A 65 3.76 -13.07 12.33
CA LEU A 65 5.02 -12.44 11.90
C LEU A 65 6.16 -12.78 12.88
N CYS A 66 5.94 -12.64 14.18
CA CYS A 66 6.95 -12.93 15.21
C CYS A 66 7.37 -14.42 15.24
N LEU A 67 6.47 -15.33 14.88
CA LEU A 67 6.80 -16.77 14.78
C LEU A 67 7.71 -17.11 13.60
N ARG A 68 7.82 -16.24 12.60
CA ARG A 68 8.53 -16.49 11.34
C ARG A 68 9.72 -15.58 11.11
N ALA A 69 9.57 -14.30 11.37
CA ALA A 69 10.59 -13.28 11.14
C ALA A 69 11.71 -13.31 12.18
N GLU A 70 12.90 -12.90 11.80
CA GLU A 70 14.00 -12.61 12.73
C GLU A 70 13.64 -11.45 13.64
N LYS A 71 13.03 -10.37 13.08
CA LYS A 71 12.63 -9.18 13.83
C LYS A 71 11.33 -8.58 13.31
N VAL A 72 10.48 -8.12 14.21
CA VAL A 72 9.24 -7.39 13.92
C VAL A 72 9.25 -6.05 14.63
N CYS A 73 8.97 -4.97 13.87
CA CYS A 73 8.67 -3.65 14.41
C CYS A 73 7.23 -3.30 14.05
N ALA A 74 6.35 -3.16 15.04
CA ALA A 74 4.97 -2.80 14.83
C ALA A 74 4.73 -1.33 15.16
N VAL A 75 3.96 -0.61 14.33
CA VAL A 75 3.60 0.80 14.56
C VAL A 75 2.11 0.90 14.81
N GLU A 76 1.69 1.37 15.99
CA GLU A 76 0.30 1.49 16.40
C GLU A 76 -0.01 2.93 16.86
N LEU A 77 -1.09 3.47 16.30
CA LEU A 77 -1.55 4.83 16.63
C LEU A 77 -2.40 4.84 17.92
N ASP A 78 -3.13 3.76 18.20
CA ASP A 78 -4.09 3.70 19.31
C ASP A 78 -3.46 3.15 20.59
N SER A 79 -2.88 4.03 21.39
CA SER A 79 -2.22 3.66 22.67
C SER A 79 -3.14 2.95 23.68
N ARG A 80 -4.47 2.98 23.49
CA ARG A 80 -5.42 2.21 24.33
C ARG A 80 -5.28 0.71 24.14
N LEU A 81 -4.65 0.26 23.03
CA LEU A 81 -4.36 -1.13 22.75
C LEU A 81 -3.13 -1.68 23.51
N LYS A 82 -2.35 -0.80 24.15
CA LYS A 82 -1.12 -1.19 24.84
C LYS A 82 -1.33 -2.32 25.85
N PRO A 83 -2.24 -2.24 26.83
CA PRO A 83 -2.41 -3.32 27.81
C PRO A 83 -2.90 -4.64 27.15
N ILE A 84 -3.58 -4.56 26.02
CA ILE A 84 -4.03 -5.74 25.27
C ILE A 84 -2.84 -6.38 24.52
N LEU A 85 -2.03 -5.55 23.83
CA LEU A 85 -0.84 -6.03 23.12
C LEU A 85 0.21 -6.60 24.08
N ASP A 86 0.39 -6.01 25.27
CA ASP A 86 1.28 -6.55 26.29
C ASP A 86 0.87 -8.00 26.70
N LEU A 87 -0.44 -8.31 26.71
CA LEU A 87 -0.96 -9.65 27.01
C LEU A 87 -0.92 -10.62 25.83
N THR A 88 -1.11 -10.11 24.62
CA THR A 88 -1.31 -10.96 23.42
C THR A 88 -0.01 -11.26 22.69
N VAL A 89 0.95 -10.32 22.71
CA VAL A 89 2.22 -10.42 21.97
C VAL A 89 3.44 -10.05 22.80
N GLY A 90 3.30 -9.64 24.05
CA GLY A 90 4.41 -9.23 24.92
C GLY A 90 5.42 -10.33 25.26
N GLU A 91 5.11 -11.59 24.99
CA GLU A 91 6.06 -12.72 25.18
C GLU A 91 7.12 -12.83 24.06
N PHE A 92 6.94 -12.15 22.92
CA PHE A 92 7.87 -12.22 21.80
C PHE A 92 9.08 -11.29 22.00
N SER A 93 10.26 -11.88 22.15
CA SER A 93 11.52 -11.14 22.34
C SER A 93 12.01 -10.44 21.07
N ASN A 94 11.52 -10.84 19.90
CA ASN A 94 11.86 -10.27 18.59
C ASN A 94 10.88 -9.19 18.13
N LEU A 95 9.95 -8.73 19.01
CA LEU A 95 8.96 -7.68 18.75
C LEU A 95 9.35 -6.37 19.43
N GLU A 96 9.23 -5.28 18.69
CA GLU A 96 9.21 -3.91 19.21
C GLU A 96 7.94 -3.20 18.73
N ILE A 97 7.25 -2.47 19.62
CA ILE A 97 6.04 -1.71 19.28
C ILE A 97 6.31 -0.22 19.47
N LEU A 98 6.12 0.56 18.39
CA LEU A 98 6.18 2.00 18.39
C LEU A 98 4.75 2.58 18.45
N TRP A 99 4.54 3.50 19.39
CA TRP A 99 3.23 4.15 19.61
C TRP A 99 3.21 5.50 18.90
N GLU A 100 3.05 5.47 17.57
CA GLU A 100 3.21 6.64 16.71
C GLU A 100 2.29 6.56 15.48
N ASP A 101 2.11 7.68 14.78
CA ASP A 101 1.50 7.70 13.46
C ASP A 101 2.56 7.37 12.40
N VAL A 102 2.38 6.27 11.67
CA VAL A 102 3.32 5.85 10.62
C VAL A 102 3.57 6.92 9.56
N LEU A 103 2.59 7.80 9.31
CA LEU A 103 2.72 8.90 8.33
C LEU A 103 3.64 10.03 8.82
N ASN A 104 4.01 10.05 10.10
CA ASN A 104 4.95 11.02 10.68
C ASN A 104 6.38 10.44 10.80
N LEU A 105 6.58 9.16 10.50
CA LEU A 105 7.88 8.50 10.64
C LEU A 105 8.74 8.67 9.38
N ASP A 106 10.03 8.81 9.57
CA ASP A 106 11.03 8.58 8.52
C ASP A 106 11.20 7.06 8.34
N ILE A 107 10.39 6.48 7.44
CA ILE A 107 10.35 5.03 7.22
C ILE A 107 11.72 4.48 6.79
N PRO A 108 12.45 5.08 5.83
CA PRO A 108 13.80 4.61 5.48
C PRO A 108 14.77 4.58 6.68
N ALA A 109 14.81 5.65 7.48
CA ALA A 109 15.65 5.69 8.67
C ALA A 109 15.26 4.63 9.70
N LEU A 110 13.95 4.44 9.93
CA LEU A 110 13.42 3.41 10.82
C LEU A 110 13.82 2.00 10.36
N VAL A 111 13.65 1.69 9.07
CA VAL A 111 14.01 0.40 8.49
C VAL A 111 15.52 0.14 8.63
N GLN A 112 16.34 1.13 8.34
CA GLN A 112 17.79 1.02 8.50
C GLN A 112 18.21 0.77 9.96
N GLU A 113 17.56 1.43 10.92
CA GLU A 113 17.82 1.26 12.36
C GLU A 113 17.35 -0.11 12.87
N LYS A 114 16.13 -0.49 12.52
CA LYS A 114 15.49 -1.68 13.10
C LYS A 114 15.89 -2.98 12.43
N PHE A 115 16.25 -2.96 11.15
CA PHE A 115 16.49 -4.17 10.33
C PHE A 115 17.87 -4.17 9.66
N PRO A 116 18.97 -3.82 10.37
CA PRO A 116 20.30 -3.84 9.78
C PRO A 116 20.61 -5.26 9.29
N SER A 117 20.93 -5.39 8.00
CA SER A 117 21.28 -6.68 7.35
C SER A 117 20.16 -7.71 7.24
N LEU A 118 18.93 -7.37 7.58
CA LEU A 118 17.76 -8.20 7.34
C LEU A 118 17.10 -7.78 6.02
N ARG A 119 16.32 -8.71 5.45
CA ARG A 119 15.48 -8.44 4.31
C ARG A 119 14.24 -7.64 4.75
N PRO A 120 14.14 -6.35 4.42
CA PRO A 120 13.07 -5.50 4.92
C PRO A 120 11.77 -5.77 4.20
N MET A 121 10.71 -6.04 4.94
CA MET A 121 9.37 -6.27 4.43
C MET A 121 8.36 -5.43 5.21
N ALA A 122 7.26 -5.07 4.56
CA ALA A 122 6.11 -4.47 5.25
C ALA A 122 4.89 -5.39 5.16
N CYS A 123 4.21 -5.60 6.30
CA CYS A 123 2.96 -6.35 6.36
C CYS A 123 1.90 -5.56 7.13
N ALA A 124 0.64 -5.56 6.66
CA ALA A 124 -0.42 -4.86 7.38
C ALA A 124 -1.84 -5.35 7.05
N ASN A 125 -2.71 -5.30 8.06
CA ASN A 125 -4.15 -5.25 7.87
C ASN A 125 -4.58 -3.78 7.93
N LEU A 126 -4.62 -3.07 6.79
CA LEU A 126 -4.78 -1.62 6.76
C LEU A 126 -6.22 -1.16 7.03
N PRO A 127 -6.41 -0.13 7.87
CA PRO A 127 -7.70 0.54 7.96
C PRO A 127 -8.11 1.14 6.62
N TYR A 128 -9.35 0.88 6.17
CA TYR A 128 -9.79 1.20 4.81
C TYR A 128 -9.76 2.70 4.47
N TYR A 129 -9.99 3.56 5.47
CA TYR A 129 -10.05 5.03 5.26
C TYR A 129 -8.68 5.67 5.00
N ILE A 130 -7.57 4.97 5.33
CA ILE A 130 -6.21 5.51 5.24
C ILE A 130 -5.28 4.61 4.39
N THR A 131 -5.84 3.63 3.68
CA THR A 131 -5.08 2.68 2.86
C THR A 131 -4.15 3.37 1.87
N SER A 132 -4.67 4.33 1.06
CA SER A 132 -3.86 4.97 0.03
C SER A 132 -2.70 5.81 0.58
N PRO A 133 -2.88 6.67 1.60
CA PRO A 133 -1.78 7.37 2.23
C PRO A 133 -0.69 6.46 2.77
N ILE A 134 -1.05 5.37 3.47
CA ILE A 134 -0.07 4.43 4.03
C ILE A 134 0.68 3.70 2.92
N LEU A 135 -0.02 3.17 1.91
CA LEU A 135 0.63 2.51 0.77
C LEU A 135 1.55 3.46 0.00
N THR A 136 1.14 4.73 -0.14
CA THR A 136 1.99 5.76 -0.75
C THR A 136 3.28 5.91 0.04
N ALA A 137 3.19 6.10 1.37
CA ALA A 137 4.37 6.27 2.22
C ALA A 137 5.29 5.04 2.20
N LEU A 138 4.74 3.81 2.24
CA LEU A 138 5.52 2.58 2.19
C LEU A 138 6.25 2.39 0.86
N LEU A 139 5.59 2.72 -0.28
CA LEU A 139 6.19 2.56 -1.60
C LEU A 139 7.19 3.68 -1.93
N GLU A 140 6.90 4.94 -1.54
CA GLU A 140 7.83 6.05 -1.73
C GLU A 140 9.09 5.94 -0.85
N ALA A 141 9.01 5.20 0.27
CA ALA A 141 10.17 4.89 1.11
C ALA A 141 11.26 4.10 0.35
N ASP A 142 10.88 3.34 -0.68
CA ASP A 142 11.75 2.61 -1.62
C ASP A 142 12.84 1.77 -0.92
N CYS A 143 12.48 1.20 0.25
CA CYS A 143 13.41 0.47 1.12
C CYS A 143 12.95 -0.94 1.49
N PHE A 144 11.81 -1.40 0.98
CA PHE A 144 11.27 -2.74 1.22
C PHE A 144 11.48 -3.65 0.02
N ASP A 145 11.71 -4.94 0.26
CA ASP A 145 11.68 -5.98 -0.77
C ASP A 145 10.25 -6.28 -1.22
N SER A 146 9.31 -6.18 -0.28
CA SER A 146 7.88 -6.36 -0.55
C SER A 146 7.00 -5.65 0.47
N VAL A 147 5.80 -5.26 0.02
CA VAL A 147 4.74 -4.70 0.84
C VAL A 147 3.51 -5.58 0.66
N THR A 148 3.14 -6.37 1.69
CA THR A 148 1.98 -7.26 1.66
C THR A 148 0.90 -6.71 2.57
N VAL A 149 -0.25 -6.36 1.99
CA VAL A 149 -1.32 -5.69 2.73
C VAL A 149 -2.68 -6.30 2.45
N MET A 150 -3.51 -6.32 3.50
CA MET A 150 -4.93 -6.58 3.35
C MET A 150 -5.69 -5.26 3.26
N VAL A 151 -6.47 -5.11 2.19
CA VAL A 151 -7.24 -3.90 1.85
C VAL A 151 -8.64 -4.28 1.36
N GLN A 152 -9.52 -3.32 1.08
CA GLN A 152 -10.78 -3.61 0.40
C GLN A 152 -10.51 -4.24 -0.97
N LYS A 153 -11.29 -5.25 -1.35
CA LYS A 153 -11.11 -5.99 -2.61
C LYS A 153 -11.06 -5.08 -3.84
N GLU A 154 -11.93 -4.07 -3.91
CA GLU A 154 -11.92 -3.10 -5.01
C GLU A 154 -10.62 -2.29 -5.09
N VAL A 155 -10.00 -1.99 -3.93
CA VAL A 155 -8.70 -1.28 -3.89
C VAL A 155 -7.59 -2.20 -4.40
N ALA A 156 -7.56 -3.46 -3.97
CA ALA A 156 -6.60 -4.45 -4.46
C ALA A 156 -6.74 -4.67 -5.98
N GLN A 157 -7.96 -4.80 -6.48
CA GLN A 157 -8.25 -4.92 -7.90
C GLN A 157 -7.78 -3.69 -8.70
N ARG A 158 -8.01 -2.48 -8.15
CA ARG A 158 -7.53 -1.23 -8.75
C ARG A 158 -6.01 -1.17 -8.80
N ILE A 159 -5.32 -1.57 -7.74
CA ILE A 159 -3.85 -1.61 -7.71
C ILE A 159 -3.30 -2.55 -8.80
N ALA A 160 -3.91 -3.73 -8.97
CA ALA A 160 -3.49 -4.73 -9.94
C ALA A 160 -4.07 -4.53 -11.35
N ALA A 161 -4.88 -3.49 -11.57
CA ALA A 161 -5.56 -3.24 -12.83
C ALA A 161 -4.59 -2.95 -13.98
N LYS A 162 -4.90 -3.47 -15.17
CA LYS A 162 -4.09 -3.26 -16.38
C LYS A 162 -4.57 -2.06 -17.19
N PRO A 163 -3.70 -1.39 -17.97
CA PRO A 163 -4.08 -0.33 -18.90
C PRO A 163 -5.29 -0.73 -19.76
N GLY A 164 -6.24 0.19 -19.92
CA GLY A 164 -7.48 -0.02 -20.67
C GLY A 164 -8.62 -0.70 -19.90
N SER A 165 -8.37 -1.23 -18.70
CA SER A 165 -9.42 -1.83 -17.87
C SER A 165 -10.22 -0.78 -17.10
N ALA A 166 -11.43 -1.14 -16.63
CA ALA A 166 -12.34 -0.24 -15.93
C ALA A 166 -11.76 0.29 -14.61
N ASP A 167 -10.99 -0.52 -13.91
CA ASP A 167 -10.44 -0.19 -12.59
C ASP A 167 -9.09 0.52 -12.66
N TYR A 168 -8.46 0.57 -13.85
CA TYR A 168 -7.17 1.21 -14.04
C TYR A 168 -7.24 2.72 -13.81
N GLY A 169 -6.35 3.24 -12.98
CA GLY A 169 -6.33 4.64 -12.58
C GLY A 169 -4.94 5.13 -12.16
N ALA A 170 -4.88 6.40 -11.73
CA ALA A 170 -3.61 6.99 -11.28
C ALA A 170 -2.95 6.20 -10.15
N PHE A 171 -3.74 5.62 -9.24
CA PHE A 171 -3.21 4.81 -8.14
C PHE A 171 -2.68 3.46 -8.61
N SER A 172 -3.26 2.88 -9.69
CA SER A 172 -2.71 1.69 -10.35
C SER A 172 -1.31 1.98 -10.90
N VAL A 173 -1.18 3.09 -11.66
CA VAL A 173 0.12 3.53 -12.21
C VAL A 173 1.12 3.80 -11.10
N PHE A 174 0.69 4.48 -10.03
CA PHE A 174 1.54 4.79 -8.88
C PHE A 174 2.09 3.51 -8.25
N CYS A 175 1.23 2.57 -7.83
CA CYS A 175 1.68 1.34 -7.18
C CYS A 175 2.57 0.50 -8.11
N GLN A 176 2.18 0.37 -9.38
CA GLN A 176 2.93 -0.41 -10.37
C GLN A 176 4.24 0.24 -10.80
N TYR A 177 4.42 1.54 -10.56
CA TYR A 177 5.70 2.22 -10.76
C TYR A 177 6.77 1.73 -9.79
N TYR A 178 6.40 1.48 -8.53
CA TYR A 178 7.31 1.02 -7.49
C TYR A 178 7.40 -0.50 -7.37
N ALA A 179 6.32 -1.22 -7.69
CA ALA A 179 6.21 -2.65 -7.39
C ALA A 179 5.37 -3.41 -8.42
N GLN A 180 5.60 -4.71 -8.51
CA GLN A 180 4.76 -5.65 -9.23
C GLN A 180 3.65 -6.14 -8.30
N PRO A 181 2.35 -5.85 -8.57
CA PRO A 181 1.25 -6.31 -7.75
C PRO A 181 0.87 -7.74 -8.06
N GLU A 182 0.59 -8.51 -7.00
CA GLU A 182 0.05 -9.87 -7.06
C GLU A 182 -1.12 -10.00 -6.07
N LEU A 183 -2.32 -10.33 -6.58
CA LEU A 183 -3.47 -10.65 -5.74
C LEU A 183 -3.29 -12.05 -5.17
N LEU A 184 -3.22 -12.19 -3.85
CA LEU A 184 -2.98 -13.47 -3.19
C LEU A 184 -4.30 -14.20 -2.93
N PHE A 185 -5.18 -13.64 -2.10
CA PHE A 185 -6.48 -14.25 -1.80
C PHE A 185 -7.50 -13.24 -1.29
N ASP A 186 -8.78 -13.64 -1.37
CA ASP A 186 -9.90 -12.87 -0.83
C ASP A 186 -10.15 -13.23 0.63
N VAL A 187 -10.57 -12.23 1.43
CA VAL A 187 -10.95 -12.39 2.83
C VAL A 187 -12.40 -11.96 3.02
N PRO A 188 -13.32 -12.92 3.23
CA PRO A 188 -14.74 -12.64 3.43
C PRO A 188 -15.00 -11.77 4.67
N ALA A 189 -16.05 -10.95 4.61
CA ALA A 189 -16.39 -10.03 5.68
C ALA A 189 -16.65 -10.71 7.04
N HIS A 190 -17.12 -11.96 7.05
CA HIS A 190 -17.36 -12.73 8.28
C HIS A 190 -16.08 -13.11 9.04
N CYS A 191 -14.90 -12.92 8.43
CA CYS A 191 -13.60 -13.12 9.10
C CYS A 191 -13.24 -11.98 10.07
N PHE A 192 -14.09 -10.96 10.21
CA PHE A 192 -13.82 -9.78 11.01
C PHE A 192 -14.89 -9.52 12.09
N LEU A 193 -14.47 -8.85 13.17
CA LEU A 193 -15.34 -8.26 14.17
C LEU A 193 -14.88 -6.82 14.49
N PRO A 194 -15.74 -5.79 14.33
CA PRO A 194 -17.04 -5.82 13.65
C PRO A 194 -16.92 -6.26 12.18
N GLN A 195 -17.98 -6.84 11.64
CA GLN A 195 -18.00 -7.26 10.25
C GLN A 195 -18.05 -6.04 9.31
N PRO A 196 -17.10 -5.87 8.37
CA PRO A 196 -17.16 -4.82 7.36
C PRO A 196 -18.28 -5.10 6.35
N LYS A 197 -18.66 -4.05 5.59
CA LYS A 197 -19.71 -4.18 4.55
C LYS A 197 -19.21 -4.78 3.24
N VAL A 198 -17.90 -4.93 3.08
CA VAL A 198 -17.25 -5.34 1.84
C VAL A 198 -16.26 -6.47 2.10
N THR A 199 -16.00 -7.26 1.07
CA THR A 199 -14.93 -8.26 1.07
C THR A 199 -13.58 -7.54 1.02
N SER A 200 -12.58 -8.09 1.73
CA SER A 200 -11.19 -7.68 1.66
C SER A 200 -10.42 -8.60 0.70
N ALA A 201 -9.24 -8.16 0.31
CA ALA A 201 -8.28 -9.01 -0.40
C ALA A 201 -6.88 -8.71 0.12
N VAL A 202 -6.03 -9.72 0.09
CA VAL A 202 -4.60 -9.59 0.35
C VAL A 202 -3.88 -9.44 -0.97
N ILE A 203 -3.02 -8.43 -1.05
CA ILE A 203 -2.20 -8.13 -2.21
C ILE A 203 -0.74 -8.00 -1.77
N SER A 204 0.16 -8.61 -2.52
CA SER A 204 1.61 -8.43 -2.40
C SER A 204 2.09 -7.47 -3.48
N LEU A 205 2.92 -6.54 -3.09
CA LEU A 205 3.59 -5.55 -3.93
C LEU A 205 5.09 -5.84 -3.83
N LYS A 206 5.62 -6.63 -4.76
CA LYS A 206 7.05 -6.95 -4.84
C LYS A 206 7.76 -5.76 -5.47
N THR A 207 8.58 -5.06 -4.70
CA THR A 207 9.27 -3.86 -5.18
C THR A 207 10.35 -4.20 -6.20
N TYR A 208 10.64 -3.25 -7.07
CA TYR A 208 11.73 -3.40 -8.03
C TYR A 208 13.04 -2.97 -7.37
N GLY A 209 14.06 -3.84 -7.37
CA GLY A 209 15.42 -3.42 -7.01
C GLY A 209 15.98 -2.43 -8.02
N GLU A 210 15.70 -2.68 -9.32
CA GLU A 210 15.92 -1.74 -10.42
C GLU A 210 14.64 -1.67 -11.25
N ARG A 211 14.10 -0.47 -11.45
CA ARG A 211 12.85 -0.29 -12.20
C ARG A 211 13.07 -0.61 -13.68
N PRO A 212 12.17 -1.39 -14.32
CA PRO A 212 12.34 -1.80 -15.72
C PRO A 212 12.07 -0.67 -16.73
N TRP A 213 11.80 0.55 -16.29
CA TRP A 213 11.57 1.75 -17.10
C TRP A 213 12.43 2.91 -16.61
N LYS A 214 12.85 3.73 -17.57
CA LYS A 214 13.60 4.95 -17.26
C LYS A 214 12.65 6.14 -17.21
N VAL A 215 12.54 6.78 -16.05
CA VAL A 215 11.86 8.03 -15.83
C VAL A 215 12.89 9.07 -15.39
N GLU A 216 13.14 10.09 -16.21
CA GLU A 216 14.18 11.11 -15.94
C GLU A 216 13.70 12.11 -14.88
N ASN A 217 12.41 12.41 -14.87
CA ASN A 217 11.79 13.37 -13.96
C ASN A 217 10.48 12.81 -13.39
N GLU A 218 10.57 12.22 -12.19
CA GLU A 218 9.40 11.63 -11.51
C GLU A 218 8.32 12.67 -11.21
N LYS A 219 8.68 13.94 -10.97
CA LYS A 219 7.69 15.00 -10.70
C LYS A 219 6.81 15.24 -11.93
N THR A 220 7.43 15.36 -13.12
CA THR A 220 6.70 15.50 -14.39
C THR A 220 5.88 14.23 -14.67
N PHE A 221 6.45 13.04 -14.47
CA PHE A 221 5.78 11.77 -14.68
C PHE A 221 4.49 11.67 -13.84
N PHE A 222 4.57 11.85 -12.53
CA PHE A 222 3.39 11.73 -11.67
C PHE A 222 2.40 12.89 -11.84
N ARG A 223 2.87 14.08 -12.23
CA ARG A 223 1.98 15.19 -12.62
C ARG A 223 1.20 14.83 -13.88
N LEU A 224 1.84 14.25 -14.88
CA LEU A 224 1.22 13.76 -16.12
C LEU A 224 0.18 12.68 -15.83
N VAL A 225 0.52 11.68 -15.01
CA VAL A 225 -0.41 10.63 -14.60
C VAL A 225 -1.66 11.23 -13.94
N ARG A 226 -1.49 12.11 -12.95
CA ARG A 226 -2.62 12.77 -12.28
C ARG A 226 -3.48 13.60 -13.26
N ALA A 227 -2.87 14.36 -14.15
CA ALA A 227 -3.55 15.15 -15.17
C ALA A 227 -4.36 14.27 -16.14
N SER A 228 -3.81 13.13 -16.54
CA SER A 228 -4.46 12.16 -17.43
C SER A 228 -5.73 11.58 -16.83
N PHE A 229 -5.68 11.18 -15.56
CA PHE A 229 -6.83 10.56 -14.87
C PHE A 229 -7.83 11.56 -14.30
N ALA A 230 -7.48 12.82 -14.12
CA ALA A 230 -8.43 13.89 -13.80
C ALA A 230 -9.51 14.07 -14.90
N MET A 231 -9.15 13.77 -16.15
CA MET A 231 -10.06 13.82 -17.30
C MET A 231 -10.15 12.46 -18.01
N ARG A 232 -10.24 11.36 -17.28
CA ARG A 232 -10.15 9.96 -17.72
C ARG A 232 -10.87 9.66 -19.05
N ARG A 233 -12.13 10.15 -19.22
CA ARG A 233 -12.96 9.91 -20.42
C ARG A 233 -12.68 10.83 -21.61
N LYS A 234 -11.75 11.79 -21.46
CA LYS A 234 -11.37 12.73 -22.52
C LYS A 234 -10.04 12.31 -23.18
N LYS A 235 -9.73 12.92 -24.34
CA LYS A 235 -8.41 12.80 -24.96
C LYS A 235 -7.34 13.26 -23.98
N LEU A 236 -6.17 12.63 -24.04
CA LEU A 236 -5.03 12.96 -23.19
C LEU A 236 -4.63 14.45 -23.29
N SER A 237 -4.70 15.03 -24.51
CA SER A 237 -4.39 16.44 -24.75
C SER A 237 -5.20 17.40 -23.88
N ASN A 238 -6.46 17.05 -23.53
CA ASN A 238 -7.26 17.88 -22.63
C ASN A 238 -6.73 17.82 -21.19
N GLY A 239 -6.34 16.63 -20.74
CA GLY A 239 -5.73 16.45 -19.42
C GLY A 239 -4.39 17.19 -19.32
N LEU A 240 -3.54 17.08 -20.35
CA LEU A 240 -2.26 17.79 -20.40
C LEU A 240 -2.44 19.30 -20.37
N ALA A 241 -3.30 19.85 -21.24
CA ALA A 241 -3.52 21.29 -21.29
C ALA A 241 -4.04 21.87 -19.95
N SER A 242 -4.78 21.05 -19.17
CA SER A 242 -5.25 21.42 -17.84
C SER A 242 -4.17 21.24 -16.76
N GLY A 243 -3.45 20.12 -16.80
CA GLY A 243 -2.43 19.77 -15.80
C GLY A 243 -1.07 20.47 -16.02
N PHE A 244 -0.83 20.97 -17.24
CA PHE A 244 0.38 21.69 -17.65
C PHE A 244 -0.02 22.95 -18.43
N PRO A 245 -0.46 24.02 -17.74
CA PRO A 245 -0.89 25.26 -18.39
C PRO A 245 0.19 25.86 -19.30
N GLU A 246 1.47 25.62 -18.98
CA GLU A 246 2.64 26.03 -19.74
C GLU A 246 2.71 25.45 -21.18
N LEU A 247 2.09 24.29 -21.41
CA LEU A 247 1.99 23.69 -22.75
C LEU A 247 0.88 24.33 -23.59
N GLY A 248 -0.19 24.75 -22.95
CA GLY A 248 -1.41 25.13 -23.66
C GLY A 248 -2.01 23.97 -24.45
N LYS A 249 -2.96 24.25 -25.33
CA LYS A 249 -3.59 23.21 -26.18
C LYS A 249 -2.67 22.74 -27.31
N THR A 250 -1.90 23.66 -27.91
CA THR A 250 -1.00 23.34 -29.00
C THR A 250 0.17 22.50 -28.54
N GLY A 251 0.89 22.92 -27.49
CA GLY A 251 2.01 22.17 -26.94
C GLY A 251 1.60 20.79 -26.40
N ALA A 252 0.41 20.67 -25.80
CA ALA A 252 -0.10 19.37 -25.37
C ALA A 252 -0.28 18.39 -26.56
N ALA A 253 -0.72 18.86 -27.72
CA ALA A 253 -0.84 18.04 -28.93
C ALA A 253 0.54 17.69 -29.52
N GLU A 254 1.46 18.67 -29.57
CA GLU A 254 2.83 18.48 -30.07
C GLU A 254 3.62 17.49 -29.27
N VAL A 255 3.55 17.54 -27.92
CA VAL A 255 4.21 16.59 -27.01
C VAL A 255 3.68 15.16 -27.23
N ILE A 256 2.35 14.98 -27.38
CA ILE A 256 1.76 13.66 -27.63
C ILE A 256 2.26 13.09 -28.97
N ALA A 257 2.29 13.93 -30.03
CA ALA A 257 2.76 13.52 -31.35
C ALA A 257 4.28 13.21 -31.33
N ALA A 258 5.09 14.04 -30.65
CA ALA A 258 6.54 13.83 -30.50
C ALA A 258 6.85 12.51 -29.75
N ALA A 259 6.03 12.15 -28.77
CA ALA A 259 6.12 10.87 -28.08
C ALA A 259 5.62 9.66 -28.92
N GLY A 260 5.14 9.89 -30.16
CA GLY A 260 4.70 8.88 -31.11
C GLY A 260 3.29 8.34 -30.87
N PHE A 261 2.39 9.12 -30.27
CA PHE A 261 1.01 8.72 -30.03
C PHE A 261 0.00 9.45 -30.90
N ASP A 262 -1.14 8.79 -31.14
CA ASP A 262 -2.27 9.38 -31.84
C ASP A 262 -2.90 10.52 -31.04
N ALA A 263 -3.36 11.56 -31.74
CA ALA A 263 -3.98 12.74 -31.13
C ALA A 263 -5.27 12.44 -30.33
N ASN A 264 -5.87 11.26 -30.53
CA ASN A 264 -7.08 10.81 -29.83
C ASN A 264 -6.77 9.88 -28.65
N VAL A 265 -5.49 9.59 -28.36
CA VAL A 265 -5.10 8.70 -27.25
C VAL A 265 -5.72 9.17 -25.94
N ARG A 266 -6.11 8.20 -25.10
CA ARG A 266 -6.62 8.44 -23.75
C ARG A 266 -5.61 7.95 -22.73
N GLY A 267 -5.44 8.70 -21.63
CA GLY A 267 -4.50 8.30 -20.56
C GLY A 267 -4.79 6.92 -19.97
N GLU A 268 -6.06 6.52 -19.89
CA GLU A 268 -6.43 5.21 -19.34
C GLU A 268 -5.92 4.00 -20.15
N THR A 269 -5.49 4.19 -21.40
CA THR A 269 -4.94 3.12 -22.25
C THR A 269 -3.43 3.01 -22.19
N LEU A 270 -2.76 3.92 -21.48
CA LEU A 270 -1.30 4.02 -21.41
C LEU A 270 -0.76 3.28 -20.18
N GLY A 271 0.33 2.55 -20.38
CA GLY A 271 1.14 1.99 -19.31
C GLY A 271 2.28 2.93 -18.87
N ILE A 272 3.09 2.47 -17.93
CA ILE A 272 4.21 3.25 -17.40
C ILE A 272 5.23 3.63 -18.48
N PRO A 273 5.66 2.72 -19.40
CA PRO A 273 6.59 3.09 -20.46
C PRO A 273 6.07 4.19 -21.39
N GLU A 274 4.77 4.18 -21.70
CA GLU A 274 4.12 5.20 -22.52
C GLU A 274 4.08 6.54 -21.78
N PHE A 275 3.70 6.55 -20.52
CA PHE A 275 3.74 7.75 -19.67
C PHE A 275 5.16 8.30 -19.53
N ALA A 276 6.17 7.44 -19.38
CA ALA A 276 7.58 7.87 -19.29
C ALA A 276 8.05 8.59 -20.56
N ARG A 277 7.70 8.06 -21.76
CA ARG A 277 8.01 8.72 -23.03
C ARG A 277 7.36 10.11 -23.16
N ILE A 278 6.08 10.22 -22.79
CA ILE A 278 5.36 11.49 -22.83
C ILE A 278 5.95 12.49 -21.82
N ALA A 279 6.30 12.04 -20.61
CA ALA A 279 6.93 12.89 -19.61
C ALA A 279 8.27 13.48 -20.08
N ALA A 280 9.09 12.68 -20.77
CA ALA A 280 10.34 13.15 -21.34
C ALA A 280 10.11 14.24 -22.43
N GLU A 281 9.08 14.10 -23.27
CA GLU A 281 8.76 15.12 -24.25
C GLU A 281 8.17 16.39 -23.62
N ILE A 282 7.43 16.27 -22.50
CA ILE A 282 6.99 17.44 -21.72
C ILE A 282 8.19 18.23 -21.21
N ASP A 283 9.17 17.54 -20.58
CA ASP A 283 10.35 18.20 -20.04
C ASP A 283 11.18 18.87 -21.13
N ARG A 284 11.33 18.24 -22.31
CA ARG A 284 12.01 18.85 -23.46
C ARG A 284 11.29 20.10 -23.95
N TYR A 285 9.97 20.06 -24.04
CA TYR A 285 9.16 21.19 -24.50
C TYR A 285 9.25 22.40 -23.57
N ILE A 286 9.23 22.15 -22.24
CA ILE A 286 9.26 23.23 -21.24
C ILE A 286 10.66 23.84 -21.10
N THR A 287 11.72 23.09 -21.46
CA THR A 287 13.11 23.57 -21.35
C THR A 287 13.57 24.35 -22.57
N GLN A 288 12.83 24.30 -23.70
CA GLN A 288 13.05 25.12 -24.89
C GLN A 288 12.48 26.53 -24.72
#